data_d6f029923c40f9f715cb6df03acde1dd
#
_entry.id   d6f029923c40f9f715cb6df03acde1dd
#
_cell.length_a   1.000
_cell.length_b   1.000
_cell.length_c   1.000
_cell.angle_alpha   90.00
_cell.angle_beta   90.00
_cell.angle_gamma   90.00
#
_symmetry.space_group_name_H-M   'P 1'
#
loop_
_entity.id
_entity.type
_entity.pdbx_description
1 polymer ?
#
loop_
_entity_poly.entity_id
_entity_poly.type
_entity_poly.pdbx_seq_one_letter_code
_entity_poly.pdbx_strand_id
1 'polypeptide(L)'
;MTGPVSVTLHTATSAADTDFTAKLVDVWPDGRALGLTDGIVRARYRDGSGLAAPITPGQVYQYTIDLIATSQVFKAGHRVRVDVASSNFPCFDRNPGNGAPAATATETDFVVAEQTVYHDSRHPSYITLPVIPRAPTAGGA
;
A
#
# COMPACT_ATOMS: atom_id res chain seq x y z
N MET A 1 -6.74 -4.33 17.23
CA MET A 1 -7.25 -3.35 16.28
C MET A 1 -8.44 -3.93 15.54
N THR A 2 -9.44 -3.11 15.21
CA THR A 2 -10.63 -3.52 14.43
C THR A 2 -11.16 -2.29 13.71
N GLY A 3 -11.31 -2.37 12.38
CA GLY A 3 -11.83 -1.28 11.54
C GLY A 3 -11.02 -1.09 10.26
N PRO A 4 -11.26 0.02 9.55
CA PRO A 4 -10.60 0.31 8.27
C PRO A 4 -9.11 0.59 8.46
N VAL A 5 -8.33 0.15 7.48
CA VAL A 5 -6.88 0.35 7.40
C VAL A 5 -6.56 1.05 6.09
N SER A 6 -5.69 2.04 6.13
CA SER A 6 -5.22 2.73 4.93
C SER A 6 -3.73 3.03 5.00
N VAL A 7 -3.09 3.08 3.83
CA VAL A 7 -1.69 3.50 3.69
C VAL A 7 -1.64 4.75 2.83
N THR A 8 -0.96 5.77 3.32
CA THR A 8 -0.63 6.97 2.55
C THR A 8 0.83 6.89 2.14
N LEU A 9 1.09 6.94 0.84
CA LEU A 9 2.43 6.96 0.26
C LEU A 9 2.69 8.27 -0.46
N HIS A 10 3.88 8.82 -0.27
CA HIS A 10 4.44 9.86 -1.12
C HIS A 10 5.52 9.23 -1.97
N THR A 11 5.28 9.12 -3.28
CA THR A 11 6.17 8.38 -4.18
C THR A 11 6.39 9.11 -5.49
N ALA A 12 7.54 8.86 -6.10
CA ALA A 12 7.84 9.18 -7.49
C ALA A 12 8.18 7.90 -8.24
N THR A 13 7.89 7.88 -9.54
CA THR A 13 8.27 6.79 -10.45
C THR A 13 8.93 7.35 -11.69
N SER A 14 9.83 6.60 -12.30
CA SER A 14 10.40 6.94 -13.63
C SER A 14 9.48 6.55 -14.79
N ALA A 15 8.41 5.78 -14.54
CA ALA A 15 7.48 5.31 -15.56
C ALA A 15 6.34 6.31 -15.82
N ALA A 16 5.67 6.18 -16.97
CA ALA A 16 4.51 6.99 -17.32
C ALA A 16 3.23 6.61 -16.55
N ASP A 17 3.20 5.41 -15.99
CA ASP A 17 2.17 4.92 -15.08
C ASP A 17 2.75 3.81 -14.19
N THR A 18 2.13 3.52 -13.06
CA THR A 18 2.51 2.42 -12.18
C THR A 18 1.35 2.07 -11.25
N ASP A 19 1.48 0.95 -10.56
CA ASP A 19 0.61 0.61 -9.44
C ASP A 19 1.42 0.67 -8.14
N PHE A 20 0.75 0.99 -7.05
CA PHE A 20 1.26 0.79 -5.70
C PHE A 20 0.31 -0.10 -4.93
N THR A 21 0.83 -1.19 -4.43
CA THR A 21 0.12 -2.10 -3.54
C THR A 21 0.67 -1.99 -2.14
N ALA A 22 -0.17 -2.17 -1.15
CA ALA A 22 0.26 -2.27 0.24
C ALA A 22 -0.39 -3.50 0.88
N LYS A 23 0.35 -4.18 1.74
CA LYS A 23 -0.11 -5.35 2.46
C LYS A 23 0.25 -5.20 3.94
N LEU A 24 -0.75 -5.33 4.81
CA LEU A 24 -0.54 -5.39 6.25
C LEU A 24 -0.23 -6.83 6.67
N VAL A 25 0.84 -7.00 7.43
CA VAL A 25 1.37 -8.31 7.80
C VAL A 25 1.62 -8.38 9.31
N ASP A 26 1.20 -9.48 9.93
CA ASP A 26 1.58 -9.85 11.29
C ASP A 26 2.80 -10.79 11.23
N VAL A 27 3.94 -10.32 11.74
CA VAL A 27 5.19 -11.08 11.80
C VAL A 27 5.37 -11.67 13.20
N TRP A 28 5.39 -12.97 13.29
CA TRP A 28 5.51 -13.74 14.52
C TRP A 28 6.97 -13.77 15.02
N PRO A 29 7.20 -14.08 16.30
CA PRO A 29 8.57 -14.17 16.84
C PRO A 29 9.46 -15.21 16.16
N ASP A 30 8.88 -16.27 15.62
CA ASP A 30 9.58 -17.33 14.89
C ASP A 30 9.85 -16.99 13.41
N GLY A 31 9.49 -15.78 12.96
CA GLY A 31 9.68 -15.30 11.60
C GLY A 31 8.54 -15.60 10.64
N ARG A 32 7.52 -16.37 11.02
CA ARG A 32 6.31 -16.53 10.19
C ARG A 32 5.66 -15.19 9.96
N ALA A 33 5.16 -14.97 8.73
CA ALA A 33 4.52 -13.75 8.31
C ALA A 33 3.12 -14.06 7.77
N LEU A 34 2.10 -13.49 8.42
CA LEU A 34 0.70 -13.67 8.04
C LEU A 34 0.19 -12.38 7.41
N GLY A 35 -0.16 -12.42 6.12
CA GLY A 35 -0.88 -11.32 5.46
C GLY A 35 -2.29 -11.19 6.03
N LEU A 36 -2.68 -10.00 6.44
CA LEU A 36 -3.97 -9.72 7.06
C LEU A 36 -4.95 -9.11 6.06
N THR A 37 -4.50 -8.14 5.32
CA THR A 37 -5.28 -7.41 4.32
C THR A 37 -4.33 -6.71 3.36
N ASP A 38 -4.81 -6.44 2.15
CA ASP A 38 -4.06 -5.73 1.11
C ASP A 38 -4.96 -4.83 0.27
N GLY A 39 -4.34 -3.96 -0.50
CA GLY A 39 -5.02 -3.06 -1.41
C GLY A 39 -4.08 -2.54 -2.50
N ILE A 40 -4.66 -1.84 -3.46
CA ILE A 40 -3.94 -1.30 -4.62
C ILE A 40 -4.47 0.09 -4.99
N VAL A 41 -3.58 0.92 -5.51
CA VAL A 41 -3.94 2.13 -6.26
C VAL A 41 -3.15 2.16 -7.57
N ARG A 42 -3.83 2.40 -8.68
CA ARG A 42 -3.18 2.71 -9.95
C ARG A 42 -2.93 4.20 -10.05
N ALA A 43 -1.68 4.59 -10.35
CA ALA A 43 -1.23 5.96 -10.26
C ALA A 43 -2.09 6.96 -11.04
N ARG A 44 -2.57 6.58 -12.22
CA ARG A 44 -3.47 7.40 -13.05
C ARG A 44 -4.86 7.62 -12.44
N TYR A 45 -5.27 6.82 -11.44
CA TYR A 45 -6.57 6.93 -10.75
C TYR A 45 -6.45 7.37 -9.29
N ARG A 46 -5.32 8.01 -8.93
CA ARG A 46 -4.96 8.40 -7.55
C ARG A 46 -5.94 9.32 -6.85
N ASP A 47 -6.73 10.09 -7.60
CA ASP A 47 -7.70 11.05 -7.06
C ASP A 47 -9.08 10.44 -6.76
N GLY A 48 -9.28 9.16 -7.07
CA GLY A 48 -10.54 8.46 -6.83
C GLY A 48 -11.72 8.89 -7.70
N SER A 49 -11.50 9.80 -8.66
CA SER A 49 -12.57 10.30 -9.55
C SER A 49 -13.05 9.28 -10.57
N GLY A 50 -12.31 8.18 -10.76
CA GLY A 50 -12.52 7.20 -11.82
C GLY A 50 -12.07 7.68 -13.20
N LEU A 51 -11.62 8.92 -13.31
CA LEU A 51 -11.05 9.48 -14.54
C LEU A 51 -9.52 9.33 -14.51
N ALA A 52 -8.95 8.93 -15.64
CA ALA A 52 -7.51 8.80 -15.75
C ALA A 52 -6.84 10.19 -15.75
N ALA A 53 -6.00 10.44 -14.75
CA ALA A 53 -5.14 11.62 -14.65
C ALA A 53 -3.67 11.19 -14.78
N PRO A 54 -3.04 11.36 -15.96
CA PRO A 54 -1.65 10.96 -16.19
C PRO A 54 -0.70 11.51 -15.12
N ILE A 55 0.35 10.75 -14.83
CA ILE A 55 1.43 11.21 -13.96
C ILE A 55 2.60 11.70 -14.79
N THR A 56 3.40 12.57 -14.18
CA THR A 56 4.67 13.02 -14.76
C THR A 56 5.80 12.20 -14.13
N PRO A 57 6.61 11.47 -14.91
CA PRO A 57 7.78 10.76 -14.39
C PRO A 57 8.68 11.67 -13.53
N GLY A 58 9.11 11.15 -12.38
CA GLY A 58 9.97 11.87 -11.44
C GLY A 58 9.24 12.85 -10.51
N GLN A 59 7.97 13.19 -10.77
CA GLN A 59 7.19 14.03 -9.87
C GLN A 59 6.68 13.23 -8.67
N VAL A 60 6.74 13.83 -7.48
CA VAL A 60 6.19 13.23 -6.26
C VAL A 60 4.69 13.43 -6.23
N TYR A 61 3.96 12.33 -6.01
CA TYR A 61 2.52 12.33 -5.78
C TYR A 61 2.18 11.64 -4.47
N GLN A 62 1.07 12.05 -3.88
CA GLN A 62 0.47 11.33 -2.75
C GLN A 62 -0.53 10.30 -3.27
N TYR A 63 -0.45 9.09 -2.71
CA TYR A 63 -1.38 7.99 -2.99
C TYR A 63 -2.00 7.51 -1.69
N THR A 64 -3.31 7.28 -1.70
CA THR A 64 -4.01 6.61 -0.60
C THR A 64 -4.44 5.22 -1.05
N ILE A 65 -3.96 4.20 -0.34
CA ILE A 65 -4.30 2.80 -0.61
C ILE A 65 -5.25 2.34 0.50
N ASP A 66 -6.48 2.03 0.12
CA ASP A 66 -7.46 1.42 1.03
C ASP A 66 -7.16 -0.08 1.15
N LEU A 67 -6.88 -0.55 2.38
CA LEU A 67 -6.67 -1.95 2.69
C LEU A 67 -7.93 -2.62 3.24
N ILE A 68 -9.09 -1.96 3.07
CA ILE A 68 -10.37 -2.41 3.60
C ILE A 68 -10.34 -2.46 5.16
N ALA A 69 -11.27 -3.15 5.78
CA ALA A 69 -11.31 -3.31 7.21
C ALA A 69 -10.81 -4.70 7.61
N THR A 70 -10.13 -4.75 8.75
CA THR A 70 -9.69 -6.01 9.33
C THR A 70 -9.87 -6.01 10.84
N SER A 71 -9.80 -7.20 11.46
CA SER A 71 -9.79 -7.36 12.91
C SER A 71 -8.65 -8.28 13.29
N GLN A 72 -7.69 -7.76 14.07
CA GLN A 72 -6.50 -8.50 14.47
C GLN A 72 -6.01 -8.10 15.86
N VAL A 73 -5.50 -9.08 16.59
CA VAL A 73 -4.77 -8.89 17.84
C VAL A 73 -3.29 -9.20 17.59
N PHE A 74 -2.46 -8.16 17.54
CA PHE A 74 -1.01 -8.33 17.56
C PHE A 74 -0.59 -8.71 18.98
N LYS A 75 -0.10 -9.93 19.16
CA LYS A 75 0.34 -10.42 20.46
C LYS A 75 1.72 -9.84 20.85
N ALA A 76 2.07 -9.94 22.12
CA ALA A 76 3.40 -9.56 22.57
C ALA A 76 4.49 -10.35 21.80
N GLY A 77 5.54 -9.64 21.36
CA GLY A 77 6.60 -10.20 20.54
C GLY A 77 6.31 -10.25 19.03
N HIS A 78 5.06 -10.03 18.59
CA HIS A 78 4.75 -9.88 17.18
C HIS A 78 5.16 -8.49 16.69
N ARG A 79 5.39 -8.37 15.37
CA ARG A 79 5.72 -7.10 14.71
C ARG A 79 4.71 -6.79 13.62
N VAL A 80 4.26 -5.54 13.58
CA VAL A 80 3.48 -5.01 12.47
C VAL A 80 4.44 -4.72 11.32
N ARG A 81 4.14 -5.25 10.12
CA ARG A 81 4.89 -4.97 8.89
C ARG A 81 3.95 -4.51 7.80
N VAL A 82 4.38 -3.55 7.02
CA VAL A 82 3.71 -3.12 5.79
C VAL A 82 4.64 -3.42 4.63
N ASP A 83 4.18 -4.23 3.69
CA ASP A 83 4.88 -4.51 2.44
C ASP A 83 4.30 -3.60 1.35
N VAL A 84 5.17 -2.85 0.66
CA VAL A 84 4.80 -2.01 -0.48
C VAL A 84 5.46 -2.55 -1.73
N ALA A 85 4.69 -2.68 -2.81
CA ALA A 85 5.19 -3.18 -4.09
C ALA A 85 4.47 -2.48 -5.25
N SER A 86 5.00 -2.63 -6.46
CA SER A 86 4.37 -2.13 -7.69
C SER A 86 3.51 -3.18 -8.40
N SER A 87 3.32 -4.36 -7.80
CA SER A 87 2.44 -5.41 -8.32
C SER A 87 1.99 -6.35 -7.20
N ASN A 88 0.81 -6.92 -7.33
CA ASN A 88 0.29 -8.00 -6.47
C ASN A 88 -0.43 -9.05 -7.35
N PHE A 89 0.23 -9.45 -8.45
CA PHE A 89 -0.27 -10.51 -9.32
C PHE A 89 -0.27 -11.86 -8.58
N PRO A 90 -1.31 -12.72 -8.76
CA PRO A 90 -2.43 -12.59 -9.69
C PRO A 90 -3.70 -11.96 -9.10
N CYS A 91 -3.67 -11.40 -7.88
CA CYS A 91 -4.85 -10.75 -7.29
C CYS A 91 -5.29 -9.52 -8.10
N PHE A 92 -4.32 -8.82 -8.69
CA PHE A 92 -4.54 -7.69 -9.58
C PHE A 92 -3.73 -7.87 -10.87
N ASP A 93 -4.19 -7.31 -11.98
CA ASP A 93 -3.48 -7.30 -13.25
C ASP A 93 -2.14 -6.54 -13.13
N ARG A 94 -1.17 -6.90 -13.96
CA ARG A 94 0.11 -6.20 -13.99
C ARG A 94 -0.01 -4.92 -14.81
N ASN A 95 0.50 -3.81 -14.28
CA ASN A 95 0.61 -2.55 -15.01
C ASN A 95 1.88 -2.57 -15.88
N PRO A 96 1.78 -2.36 -17.20
CA PRO A 96 2.95 -2.34 -18.08
C PRO A 96 3.88 -1.14 -17.83
N GLY A 97 3.41 -0.08 -17.16
CA GLY A 97 4.21 1.10 -16.82
C GLY A 97 4.32 2.13 -17.95
N ASN A 98 3.93 1.80 -19.17
CA ASN A 98 3.99 2.69 -20.33
C ASN A 98 2.70 3.50 -20.59
N GLY A 99 1.69 3.37 -19.70
CA GLY A 99 0.39 4.02 -19.83
C GLY A 99 -0.62 3.27 -20.68
N ALA A 100 -0.24 2.16 -21.36
CA ALA A 100 -1.15 1.33 -22.14
C ALA A 100 -2.15 0.55 -21.26
N PRO A 101 -3.28 0.08 -21.82
CA PRO A 101 -4.21 -0.78 -21.11
C PRO A 101 -3.55 -2.13 -20.73
N ALA A 102 -3.65 -2.52 -19.48
CA ALA A 102 -3.08 -3.79 -19.00
C ALA A 102 -3.68 -5.02 -19.72
N ALA A 103 -4.96 -4.96 -20.08
CA ALA A 103 -5.68 -6.07 -20.71
C ALA A 103 -5.14 -6.48 -22.11
N THR A 104 -4.44 -5.57 -22.79
CA THR A 104 -3.88 -5.81 -24.12
C THR A 104 -2.36 -5.81 -24.13
N ALA A 105 -1.72 -5.62 -22.96
CA ALA A 105 -0.27 -5.55 -22.85
C ALA A 105 0.37 -6.93 -23.06
N THR A 106 1.46 -6.94 -23.81
CA THR A 106 2.35 -8.08 -24.02
C THR A 106 3.62 -7.92 -23.21
N GLU A 107 4.47 -8.92 -23.16
CA GLU A 107 5.74 -8.85 -22.40
C GLU A 107 6.66 -7.70 -22.87
N THR A 108 6.59 -7.34 -24.13
CA THR A 108 7.39 -6.25 -24.73
C THR A 108 6.89 -4.85 -24.33
N ASP A 109 5.69 -4.74 -23.78
CA ASP A 109 5.10 -3.46 -23.36
C ASP A 109 5.56 -3.04 -21.94
N PHE A 110 6.10 -3.98 -21.15
CA PHE A 110 6.54 -3.71 -19.79
C PHE A 110 7.84 -2.91 -19.77
N VAL A 111 7.83 -1.81 -19.02
CA VAL A 111 9.01 -0.96 -18.82
C VAL A 111 9.56 -1.15 -17.41
N VAL A 112 10.88 -1.12 -17.30
CA VAL A 112 11.56 -1.08 -16.00
C VAL A 112 11.35 0.31 -15.41
N ALA A 113 10.91 0.36 -14.16
CA ALA A 113 10.65 1.60 -13.45
C ALA A 113 11.41 1.66 -12.13
N GLU A 114 12.01 2.81 -11.85
CA GLU A 114 12.55 3.14 -10.53
C GLU A 114 11.44 3.76 -9.70
N GLN A 115 11.21 3.18 -8.52
CA GLN A 115 10.21 3.63 -7.55
C GLN A 115 10.92 4.25 -6.35
N THR A 116 10.56 5.48 -6.00
CA THR A 116 11.08 6.14 -4.80
C THR A 116 9.94 6.38 -3.83
N VAL A 117 10.07 5.86 -2.61
CA VAL A 117 9.14 6.12 -1.50
C VAL A 117 9.78 7.10 -0.53
N TYR A 118 9.10 8.20 -0.25
CA TYR A 118 9.59 9.27 0.62
C TYR A 118 9.07 9.08 2.06
N HIS A 119 9.93 9.39 3.03
CA HIS A 119 9.65 9.34 4.47
C HIS A 119 10.13 10.59 5.22
N ASP A 120 10.34 11.68 4.48
CA ASP A 120 10.79 12.94 5.07
C ASP A 120 9.61 13.76 5.64
N SER A 121 9.89 14.87 6.29
CA SER A 121 8.88 15.75 6.89
C SER A 121 7.97 16.46 5.89
N ARG A 122 8.38 16.57 4.61
CA ARG A 122 7.57 17.17 3.54
C ARG A 122 6.69 16.13 2.86
N HIS A 123 7.14 14.87 2.85
CA HIS A 123 6.50 13.76 2.17
C HIS A 123 6.37 12.56 3.13
N PRO A 124 5.58 12.70 4.21
CA PRO A 124 5.44 11.62 5.21
C PRO A 124 4.60 10.49 4.65
N SER A 125 5.20 9.32 4.44
CA SER A 125 4.46 8.08 4.18
C SER A 125 4.14 7.39 5.50
N TYR A 126 2.88 6.91 5.66
CA TYR A 126 2.41 6.32 6.91
C TYR A 126 1.27 5.33 6.69
N ILE A 127 0.99 4.52 7.71
CA ILE A 127 -0.20 3.67 7.81
C ILE A 127 -1.12 4.19 8.91
N THR A 128 -2.42 4.17 8.65
CA THR A 128 -3.47 4.45 9.64
C THR A 128 -4.08 3.14 10.11
N LEU A 129 -4.00 2.90 11.42
CA LEU A 129 -4.50 1.69 12.07
C LEU A 129 -5.58 2.02 13.11
N PRO A 130 -6.75 1.33 13.10
CA PRO A 130 -7.81 1.52 14.09
C PRO A 130 -7.48 0.78 15.40
N VAL A 131 -6.71 1.41 16.28
CA VAL A 131 -6.32 0.84 17.57
C VAL A 131 -7.46 0.98 18.58
N ILE A 132 -7.89 -0.14 19.17
CA ILE A 132 -8.83 -0.14 20.30
C ILE A 132 -8.02 -0.06 21.59
N PRO A 133 -8.16 1.02 22.39
CA PRO A 133 -7.48 1.13 23.68
C PRO A 133 -7.91 -0.02 24.60
N ARG A 134 -6.96 -0.60 25.31
CA ARG A 134 -7.30 -1.55 26.40
C ARG A 134 -8.00 -0.76 27.52
N ALA A 135 -9.15 -1.24 27.97
CA ALA A 135 -9.77 -0.67 29.18
C ALA A 135 -8.77 -0.71 30.34
N PRO A 136 -8.69 0.35 31.17
CA PRO A 136 -7.90 0.29 32.40
C PRO A 136 -8.34 -0.94 33.19
N THR A 137 -7.41 -1.82 33.54
CA THR A 137 -7.72 -2.86 34.54
C THR A 137 -8.11 -2.12 35.80
N ALA A 138 -9.37 -2.27 36.26
CA ALA A 138 -9.77 -1.81 37.56
C ALA A 138 -8.75 -2.39 38.56
N GLY A 139 -7.95 -1.51 39.16
CA GLY A 139 -6.96 -1.92 40.17
C GLY A 139 -7.71 -2.65 41.25
N GLY A 140 -7.37 -3.91 41.47
CA GLY A 140 -7.81 -4.60 42.69
C GLY A 140 -7.31 -3.84 43.91
N ALA A 141 -8.23 -3.44 44.73
CA ALA A 141 -7.94 -2.93 46.08
C ALA A 141 -7.47 -4.07 46.96
#